data_7f940247485731e37dcb787d6299acf4
#
_entry.id   7f940247485731e37dcb787d6299acf4
#
_cell.length_a   1.000
_cell.length_b   1.000
_cell.length_c   1.000
_cell.angle_alpha   90.00
_cell.angle_beta   90.00
_cell.angle_gamma   90.00
#
_symmetry.space_group_name_H-M   'P 1'
#
loop_
_entity.id
_entity.type
_entity.pdbx_description
1 polymer ?
#
loop_
_entity_poly.entity_id
_entity_poly.type
_entity_poly.pdbx_seq_one_letter_code
_entity_poly.pdbx_strand_id
1 'polypeptide(L)'
;RPFVQLTFSGVFERFPRLKFVMTEAGCSWVPPMLAQLDFATENVRKGATGEIRYSKDQAVAKNATDYFHQNVWMGVSQPRDADVEARKVLGEDRFMWGSDYPHDEGTHPYTREHLRARFGHLDPAEIKKLLSENVAKLYDFDLDALRPLADRFGPTVGEIATPIDDEPEKELQMISGDMHTPPIK
;
A
#
# COMPACT_ATOMS: atom_id res chain seq x y z
N ARG A 1 -3.15 -11.31 -6.86
CA ARG A 1 -2.58 -12.41 -7.66
C ARG A 1 -1.09 -12.21 -8.00
N PRO A 2 -0.59 -11.07 -8.51
CA PRO A 2 0.82 -10.93 -8.91
C PRO A 2 1.81 -11.26 -7.79
N PHE A 3 1.62 -10.75 -6.57
CA PHE A 3 2.49 -11.07 -5.44
C PHE A 3 2.59 -12.58 -5.18
N VAL A 4 1.45 -13.28 -5.12
CA VAL A 4 1.41 -14.73 -4.91
C VAL A 4 2.16 -15.47 -6.02
N GLN A 5 1.96 -15.07 -7.28
CA GLN A 5 2.66 -15.68 -8.41
C GLN A 5 4.16 -15.45 -8.35
N LEU A 6 4.61 -14.21 -8.09
CA LEU A 6 6.04 -13.88 -7.99
C LEU A 6 6.72 -14.62 -6.83
N THR A 7 6.03 -14.76 -5.70
CA THR A 7 6.54 -15.50 -4.54
C THR A 7 6.70 -16.98 -4.87
N PHE A 8 5.61 -17.66 -5.24
CA PHE A 8 5.61 -19.10 -5.36
C PHE A 8 6.22 -19.63 -6.67
N SER A 9 6.43 -18.78 -7.67
CA SER A 9 7.29 -19.12 -8.82
C SER A 9 8.80 -18.94 -8.52
N GLY A 10 9.17 -18.50 -7.31
CA GLY A 10 10.57 -18.31 -6.90
C GLY A 10 11.23 -17.07 -7.53
N VAL A 11 10.47 -16.09 -8.02
CA VAL A 11 11.05 -14.87 -8.61
C VAL A 11 11.82 -14.07 -7.57
N PHE A 12 11.27 -13.90 -6.38
CA PHE A 12 11.93 -13.15 -5.30
C PHE A 12 13.17 -13.86 -4.74
N GLU A 13 13.25 -15.18 -4.86
CA GLU A 13 14.48 -15.95 -4.55
C GLU A 13 15.56 -15.69 -5.58
N ARG A 14 15.22 -15.80 -6.87
CA ARG A 14 16.17 -15.59 -7.97
C ARG A 14 16.61 -14.14 -8.10
N PHE A 15 15.72 -13.21 -7.76
CA PHE A 15 15.95 -11.75 -7.88
C PHE A 15 15.71 -11.03 -6.55
N PRO A 16 16.55 -11.25 -5.52
CA PRO A 16 16.32 -10.72 -4.17
C PRO A 16 16.36 -9.18 -4.10
N ARG A 17 16.91 -8.51 -5.11
CA ARG A 17 16.93 -7.04 -5.21
C ARG A 17 15.77 -6.45 -6.01
N LEU A 18 14.88 -7.29 -6.55
CA LEU A 18 13.69 -6.82 -7.26
C LEU A 18 12.80 -6.04 -6.29
N LYS A 19 12.43 -4.83 -6.68
CA LYS A 19 11.47 -4.00 -5.98
C LYS A 19 10.11 -4.15 -6.67
N PHE A 20 9.10 -4.55 -5.91
CA PHE A 20 7.75 -4.74 -6.40
C PHE A 20 6.80 -3.81 -5.64
N VAL A 21 6.12 -2.93 -6.35
CA VAL A 21 5.18 -1.96 -5.76
C VAL A 21 3.76 -2.34 -6.16
N MET A 22 2.90 -2.47 -5.17
CA MET A 22 1.46 -2.64 -5.39
C MET A 22 0.76 -1.32 -5.05
N THR A 23 0.03 -0.74 -6.01
CA THR A 23 -0.66 0.54 -5.88
C THR A 23 -2.17 0.38 -6.01
N GLU A 24 -2.92 1.37 -5.52
CA GLU A 24 -4.38 1.52 -5.71
C GLU A 24 -5.25 0.35 -5.22
N ALA A 25 -4.75 -0.44 -4.30
CA ALA A 25 -5.45 -1.64 -3.83
C ALA A 25 -5.73 -1.63 -2.31
N GLY A 26 -5.45 -0.50 -1.63
CA GLY A 26 -5.37 -0.49 -0.17
C GLY A 26 -4.33 -1.49 0.34
N CYS A 27 -4.26 -1.70 1.65
CA CYS A 27 -3.30 -2.67 2.21
C CYS A 27 -3.82 -3.47 3.40
N SER A 28 -5.02 -3.20 3.88
CA SER A 28 -5.64 -3.90 5.01
C SER A 28 -5.85 -5.40 4.78
N TRP A 29 -5.94 -5.82 3.53
CA TRP A 29 -6.05 -7.23 3.13
C TRP A 29 -4.71 -7.99 3.19
N VAL A 30 -3.58 -7.30 3.27
CA VAL A 30 -2.23 -7.92 3.22
C VAL A 30 -1.93 -8.78 4.45
N PRO A 31 -2.14 -8.32 5.70
CA PRO A 31 -1.84 -9.14 6.87
C PRO A 31 -2.53 -10.50 6.88
N PRO A 32 -3.86 -10.62 6.69
CA PRO A 32 -4.50 -11.92 6.65
C PRO A 32 -4.08 -12.79 5.46
N MET A 33 -3.78 -12.17 4.31
CA MET A 33 -3.24 -12.90 3.17
C MET A 33 -1.86 -13.49 3.49
N LEU A 34 -0.96 -12.72 4.07
CA LEU A 34 0.38 -13.20 4.43
C LEU A 34 0.31 -14.37 5.40
N ALA A 35 -0.54 -14.28 6.43
CA ALA A 35 -0.74 -15.38 7.39
C ALA A 35 -1.22 -16.67 6.70
N GLN A 36 -2.14 -16.58 5.75
CA GLN A 36 -2.61 -17.74 4.97
C GLN A 36 -1.52 -18.32 4.07
N LEU A 37 -0.72 -17.47 3.42
CA LEU A 37 0.35 -17.90 2.53
C LEU A 37 1.50 -18.55 3.32
N ASP A 38 1.83 -18.03 4.49
CA ASP A 38 2.85 -18.62 5.37
C ASP A 38 2.41 -19.99 5.86
N PHE A 39 1.16 -20.12 6.29
CA PHE A 39 0.57 -21.42 6.65
C PHE A 39 0.65 -22.43 5.48
N ALA A 40 0.29 -22.01 4.28
CA ALA A 40 0.38 -22.85 3.09
C ALA A 40 1.84 -23.27 2.78
N THR A 41 2.77 -22.32 2.88
CA THR A 41 4.21 -22.56 2.65
C THR A 41 4.77 -23.60 3.60
N GLU A 42 4.44 -23.50 4.89
CA GLU A 42 4.86 -24.45 5.92
C GLU A 42 4.32 -25.86 5.65
N ASN A 43 3.07 -25.97 5.21
CA ASN A 43 2.48 -27.27 4.87
C ASN A 43 3.14 -27.91 3.63
N VAL A 44 3.45 -27.10 2.60
CA VAL A 44 4.20 -27.60 1.43
C VAL A 44 5.58 -28.11 1.85
N ARG A 45 6.28 -27.40 2.73
CA ARG A 45 7.59 -27.84 3.28
C ARG A 45 7.48 -29.15 4.08
N LYS A 46 6.36 -29.38 4.74
CA LYS A 46 6.06 -30.66 5.40
C LYS A 46 5.72 -31.79 4.43
N GLY A 47 5.52 -31.46 3.14
CA GLY A 47 5.20 -32.40 2.07
C GLY A 47 3.73 -32.77 1.91
N ALA A 48 2.83 -32.04 2.59
CA ALA A 48 1.38 -32.30 2.49
C ALA A 48 0.51 -31.12 2.88
N THR A 49 -0.63 -31.00 2.20
CA THR A 49 -1.75 -30.17 2.63
C THR A 49 -3.03 -30.97 2.46
N GLY A 50 -3.64 -31.41 3.55
CA GLY A 50 -4.77 -32.35 3.50
C GLY A 50 -4.38 -33.65 2.80
N GLU A 51 -5.11 -34.02 1.75
CA GLU A 51 -4.84 -35.21 0.93
C GLU A 51 -3.79 -34.95 -0.18
N ILE A 52 -3.46 -33.68 -0.45
CA ILE A 52 -2.52 -33.30 -1.48
C ILE A 52 -1.09 -33.49 -0.96
N ARG A 53 -0.25 -34.13 -1.77
CA ARG A 53 1.18 -34.31 -1.50
C ARG A 53 2.00 -33.44 -2.41
N TYR A 54 2.98 -32.76 -1.80
CA TYR A 54 3.93 -31.90 -2.52
C TYR A 54 5.35 -32.46 -2.38
N SER A 55 6.15 -32.30 -3.42
CA SER A 55 7.59 -32.49 -3.31
C SER A 55 8.19 -31.31 -2.53
N LYS A 56 9.05 -31.58 -1.56
CA LYS A 56 9.68 -30.54 -0.73
C LYS A 56 10.56 -29.57 -1.51
N ASP A 57 11.09 -30.02 -2.62
CA ASP A 57 11.87 -29.21 -3.57
C ASP A 57 11.03 -28.19 -4.35
N GLN A 58 9.71 -28.31 -4.31
CA GLN A 58 8.78 -27.34 -4.88
C GLN A 58 8.48 -26.18 -3.91
N ALA A 59 8.89 -26.27 -2.65
CA ALA A 59 8.68 -25.23 -1.66
C ALA A 59 9.71 -24.12 -1.84
N VAL A 60 9.23 -22.86 -1.79
CA VAL A 60 10.11 -21.69 -1.67
C VAL A 60 10.84 -21.72 -0.31
N ALA A 61 12.05 -21.15 -0.26
CA ALA A 61 12.93 -21.24 0.92
C ALA A 61 12.41 -20.44 2.12
N LYS A 62 11.79 -19.27 1.88
CA LYS A 62 11.29 -18.38 2.90
C LYS A 62 9.77 -18.38 2.96
N ASN A 63 9.18 -17.81 4.02
CA ASN A 63 7.77 -17.53 4.12
C ASN A 63 7.36 -16.36 3.20
N ALA A 64 6.08 -16.29 2.86
CA ALA A 64 5.56 -15.19 2.03
C ALA A 64 5.77 -13.82 2.71
N THR A 65 5.64 -13.76 4.03
CA THR A 65 5.94 -12.58 4.84
C THR A 65 7.39 -12.12 4.69
N ASP A 66 8.36 -13.04 4.64
CA ASP A 66 9.77 -12.68 4.46
C ASP A 66 10.01 -12.05 3.08
N TYR A 67 9.41 -12.63 2.01
CA TYR A 67 9.49 -12.06 0.67
C TYR A 67 8.77 -10.72 0.57
N PHE A 68 7.64 -10.57 1.25
CA PHE A 68 6.96 -9.29 1.31
C PHE A 68 7.88 -8.21 1.89
N HIS A 69 8.46 -8.44 3.05
CA HIS A 69 9.37 -7.49 3.69
C HIS A 69 10.68 -7.28 2.92
N GLN A 70 11.09 -8.22 2.10
CA GLN A 70 12.29 -8.10 1.26
C GLN A 70 12.03 -7.27 0.00
N ASN A 71 10.90 -7.51 -0.68
CA ASN A 71 10.72 -7.12 -2.07
C ASN A 71 9.53 -6.17 -2.33
N VAL A 72 8.58 -6.00 -1.37
CA VAL A 72 7.28 -5.40 -1.66
C VAL A 72 7.08 -4.09 -0.93
N TRP A 73 6.50 -3.13 -1.61
CA TRP A 73 6.01 -1.86 -1.08
C TRP A 73 4.55 -1.66 -1.48
N MET A 74 3.79 -0.98 -0.62
CA MET A 74 2.39 -0.65 -0.84
C MET A 74 2.26 0.84 -1.13
N GLY A 75 1.79 1.19 -2.32
CA GLY A 75 1.33 2.54 -2.66
C GLY A 75 -0.16 2.64 -2.36
N VAL A 76 -0.51 3.27 -1.26
CA VAL A 76 -1.88 3.30 -0.76
C VAL A 76 -2.50 4.65 -1.08
N SER A 77 -3.42 4.64 -2.05
CA SER A 77 -4.26 5.78 -2.35
C SER A 77 -5.49 5.75 -1.44
N GLN A 78 -5.90 6.88 -0.92
CA GLN A 78 -7.10 7.02 -0.06
C GLN A 78 -7.17 5.98 1.07
N PRO A 79 -6.15 5.91 1.95
CA PRO A 79 -6.13 4.93 3.02
C PRO A 79 -7.33 5.09 3.95
N ARG A 80 -7.93 3.96 4.32
CA ARG A 80 -8.89 3.86 5.41
C ARG A 80 -8.15 3.57 6.72
N ASP A 81 -8.82 3.68 7.86
CA ASP A 81 -8.22 3.38 9.16
C ASP A 81 -7.60 1.98 9.22
N ALA A 82 -8.28 0.99 8.63
CA ALA A 82 -7.76 -0.38 8.55
C ALA A 82 -6.46 -0.48 7.71
N ASP A 83 -6.27 0.37 6.71
CA ASP A 83 -5.03 0.44 5.94
C ASP A 83 -3.92 1.08 6.75
N VAL A 84 -4.24 2.15 7.47
CA VAL A 84 -3.28 2.81 8.39
C VAL A 84 -2.85 1.84 9.49
N GLU A 85 -3.76 1.06 10.06
CA GLU A 85 -3.43 0.02 11.05
C GLU A 85 -2.59 -1.12 10.47
N ALA A 86 -2.84 -1.54 9.23
CA ALA A 86 -2.11 -2.61 8.57
C ALA A 86 -0.60 -2.31 8.45
N ARG A 87 -0.18 -1.03 8.42
CA ARG A 87 1.24 -0.64 8.37
C ARG A 87 2.08 -1.25 9.48
N LYS A 88 1.48 -1.53 10.65
CA LYS A 88 2.17 -2.17 11.79
C LYS A 88 2.69 -3.57 11.47
N VAL A 89 1.99 -4.28 10.59
CA VAL A 89 2.37 -5.63 10.13
C VAL A 89 3.22 -5.56 8.86
N LEU A 90 2.88 -4.63 7.95
CA LEU A 90 3.64 -4.44 6.72
C LEU A 90 5.07 -3.93 6.99
N GLY A 91 5.25 -3.18 8.05
CA GLY A 91 6.42 -2.35 8.31
C GLY A 91 6.20 -0.93 7.80
N GLU A 92 6.51 0.05 8.66
CA GLU A 92 6.33 1.48 8.35
C GLU A 92 7.07 1.90 7.07
N ASP A 93 8.21 1.27 6.77
CA ASP A 93 9.04 1.53 5.59
C ASP A 93 8.49 0.91 4.30
N ARG A 94 7.39 0.16 4.38
CA ARG A 94 6.72 -0.49 3.23
C ARG A 94 5.44 0.21 2.81
N PHE A 95 4.98 1.18 3.58
CA PHE A 95 3.80 1.97 3.29
C PHE A 95 4.20 3.29 2.63
N MET A 96 3.57 3.63 1.52
CA MET A 96 3.73 4.90 0.81
C MET A 96 2.35 5.44 0.46
N TRP A 97 2.09 6.68 0.83
CA TRP A 97 0.85 7.35 0.47
C TRP A 97 0.91 7.94 -0.94
N GLY A 98 -0.22 7.96 -1.64
CA GLY A 98 -0.43 8.66 -2.90
C GLY A 98 -1.78 9.38 -2.95
N SER A 99 -1.86 10.53 -3.61
CA SER A 99 -3.09 11.33 -3.72
C SER A 99 -4.08 10.79 -4.75
N ASP A 100 -3.60 9.98 -5.67
CA ASP A 100 -4.33 9.50 -6.84
C ASP A 100 -4.84 10.62 -7.77
N TYR A 101 -4.18 11.79 -7.69
CA TYR A 101 -4.51 12.92 -8.56
C TYR A 101 -4.11 12.62 -10.01
N PRO A 102 -4.95 12.92 -11.02
CA PRO A 102 -6.18 13.71 -10.97
C PRO A 102 -7.49 12.89 -10.99
N HIS A 103 -7.45 11.63 -10.56
CA HIS A 103 -8.65 10.78 -10.55
C HIS A 103 -9.73 11.35 -9.62
N ASP A 104 -11.00 11.17 -10.01
CA ASP A 104 -12.15 11.66 -9.24
C ASP A 104 -12.24 11.02 -7.86
N GLU A 105 -11.86 9.75 -7.73
CA GLU A 105 -11.73 9.03 -6.46
C GLU A 105 -10.52 9.45 -5.64
N GLY A 106 -9.58 10.24 -6.18
CA GLY A 106 -8.40 10.75 -5.48
C GLY A 106 -8.74 11.68 -4.30
N THR A 107 -7.75 12.02 -3.49
CA THR A 107 -7.98 12.86 -2.28
C THR A 107 -8.22 14.34 -2.56
N HIS A 108 -7.94 14.81 -3.79
CA HIS A 108 -8.19 16.20 -4.18
C HIS A 108 -9.70 16.51 -4.24
N PRO A 109 -10.20 17.68 -3.79
CA PRO A 109 -9.43 18.84 -3.29
C PRO A 109 -9.13 18.79 -1.78
N TYR A 110 -9.61 17.79 -1.05
CA TYR A 110 -9.52 17.69 0.42
C TYR A 110 -8.33 16.86 0.91
N THR A 111 -7.22 16.87 0.16
CA THR A 111 -6.03 16.07 0.48
C THR A 111 -5.49 16.34 1.88
N ARG A 112 -5.45 17.61 2.32
CA ARG A 112 -4.93 17.99 3.65
C ARG A 112 -5.81 17.47 4.77
N GLU A 113 -7.12 17.61 4.61
CA GLU A 113 -8.13 17.11 5.55
C GLU A 113 -8.09 15.59 5.63
N HIS A 114 -8.04 14.92 4.49
CA HIS A 114 -7.88 13.46 4.43
C HIS A 114 -6.63 13.00 5.18
N LEU A 115 -5.48 13.62 4.93
CA LEU A 115 -4.24 13.28 5.63
C LEU A 115 -4.34 13.51 7.13
N ARG A 116 -4.96 14.60 7.59
CA ARG A 116 -5.17 14.89 9.00
C ARG A 116 -6.11 13.90 9.67
N ALA A 117 -7.19 13.52 9.00
CA ALA A 117 -8.13 12.54 9.52
C ALA A 117 -7.48 11.16 9.68
N ARG A 118 -6.67 10.73 8.71
CA ARG A 118 -6.08 9.38 8.69
C ARG A 118 -4.77 9.25 9.45
N PHE A 119 -3.92 10.26 9.40
CA PHE A 119 -2.56 10.20 9.95
C PHE A 119 -2.32 11.15 11.12
N GLY A 120 -3.25 12.07 11.40
CA GLY A 120 -3.04 13.17 12.34
C GLY A 120 -2.73 12.76 13.78
N HIS A 121 -3.09 11.54 14.17
CA HIS A 121 -2.84 10.97 15.48
C HIS A 121 -1.56 10.13 15.58
N LEU A 122 -0.80 10.04 14.47
CA LEU A 122 0.47 9.34 14.45
C LEU A 122 1.62 10.24 14.91
N ASP A 123 2.75 9.60 15.24
CA ASP A 123 3.98 10.33 15.53
C ASP A 123 4.44 11.14 14.30
N PRO A 124 4.85 12.41 14.46
CA PRO A 124 5.30 13.26 13.35
C PRO A 124 6.43 12.64 12.51
N ALA A 125 7.34 11.87 13.11
CA ALA A 125 8.38 11.18 12.35
C ALA A 125 7.82 10.03 11.51
N GLU A 126 6.80 9.34 12.01
CA GLU A 126 6.10 8.31 11.24
C GLU A 126 5.33 8.92 10.08
N ILE A 127 4.58 10.01 10.31
CA ILE A 127 3.87 10.75 9.25
C ILE A 127 4.84 11.10 8.11
N LYS A 128 6.00 11.64 8.44
CA LYS A 128 7.02 12.02 7.45
C LYS A 128 7.49 10.84 6.61
N LYS A 129 7.73 9.68 7.24
CA LYS A 129 8.09 8.45 6.52
C LYS A 129 7.01 8.03 5.54
N LEU A 130 5.77 7.91 6.01
CA LEU A 130 4.64 7.38 5.22
C LEU A 130 4.29 8.28 4.03
N LEU A 131 4.40 9.61 4.19
CA LEU A 131 3.97 10.59 3.20
C LEU A 131 5.08 11.01 2.23
N SER A 132 6.37 10.84 2.56
CA SER A 132 7.47 11.32 1.71
C SER A 132 8.74 10.47 1.72
N GLU A 133 9.29 10.11 2.88
CA GLU A 133 10.64 9.51 2.94
C GLU A 133 10.69 8.11 2.32
N ASN A 134 9.65 7.30 2.50
CA ASN A 134 9.60 5.95 1.96
C ASN A 134 9.60 5.94 0.43
N VAL A 135 8.76 6.78 -0.19
CA VAL A 135 8.70 6.90 -1.65
C VAL A 135 9.98 7.50 -2.20
N ALA A 136 10.53 8.51 -1.53
CA ALA A 136 11.79 9.11 -1.94
C ALA A 136 12.96 8.11 -1.90
N LYS A 137 13.06 7.32 -0.84
CA LYS A 137 14.06 6.25 -0.72
C LYS A 137 13.90 5.15 -1.76
N LEU A 138 12.65 4.78 -2.07
CA LEU A 138 12.38 3.71 -3.02
C LEU A 138 12.72 4.09 -4.46
N TYR A 139 12.37 5.33 -4.85
CA TYR A 139 12.52 5.85 -6.21
C TYR A 139 13.72 6.79 -6.40
N ASP A 140 14.52 6.96 -5.34
CA ASP A 140 15.72 7.81 -5.35
C ASP A 140 15.41 9.29 -5.69
N PHE A 141 14.35 9.83 -5.08
CA PHE A 141 14.00 11.24 -5.24
C PHE A 141 14.91 12.14 -4.39
N ASP A 142 15.41 13.19 -4.99
CA ASP A 142 16.18 14.23 -4.31
C ASP A 142 15.23 15.15 -3.52
N LEU A 143 15.10 14.88 -2.21
CA LEU A 143 14.25 15.66 -1.31
C LEU A 143 14.74 17.11 -1.13
N ASP A 144 16.03 17.37 -1.26
CA ASP A 144 16.55 18.73 -1.14
C ASP A 144 16.20 19.56 -2.38
N ALA A 145 16.28 18.97 -3.55
CA ALA A 145 15.82 19.61 -4.81
C ALA A 145 14.30 19.85 -4.81
N LEU A 146 13.52 18.96 -4.17
CA LEU A 146 12.06 19.10 -4.06
C LEU A 146 11.60 20.06 -2.95
N ARG A 147 12.47 20.39 -1.99
CA ARG A 147 12.15 21.23 -0.83
C ARG A 147 11.44 22.53 -1.17
N PRO A 148 11.89 23.37 -2.14
CA PRO A 148 11.23 24.63 -2.44
C PRO A 148 9.78 24.46 -2.94
N LEU A 149 9.49 23.34 -3.61
CA LEU A 149 8.12 23.02 -4.05
C LEU A 149 7.26 22.52 -2.88
N ALA A 150 7.83 21.66 -2.03
CA ALA A 150 7.16 21.18 -0.85
C ALA A 150 6.79 22.33 0.12
N ASP A 151 7.71 23.25 0.35
CA ASP A 151 7.49 24.42 1.22
C ASP A 151 6.44 25.39 0.65
N ARG A 152 6.28 25.43 -0.66
CA ARG A 152 5.30 26.31 -1.32
C ARG A 152 3.89 25.70 -1.38
N PHE A 153 3.78 24.43 -1.62
CA PHE A 153 2.51 23.77 -1.96
C PHE A 153 2.08 22.65 -1.00
N GLY A 154 3.05 21.99 -0.37
CA GLY A 154 2.79 20.86 0.52
C GLY A 154 2.29 21.27 1.90
N PRO A 155 1.64 20.36 2.62
CA PRO A 155 1.39 20.55 4.04
C PRO A 155 2.69 20.39 4.84
N THR A 156 2.75 21.06 5.98
CA THR A 156 3.80 20.77 6.97
C THR A 156 3.45 19.52 7.78
N VAL A 157 4.45 18.85 8.34
CA VAL A 157 4.21 17.70 9.24
C VAL A 157 3.38 18.11 10.44
N GLY A 158 3.62 19.31 11.01
CA GLY A 158 2.84 19.83 12.12
C GLY A 158 1.37 20.10 11.78
N GLU A 159 1.08 20.52 10.55
CA GLU A 159 -0.30 20.66 10.06
C GLU A 159 -1.00 19.28 10.01
N ILE A 160 -0.34 18.28 9.46
CA ILE A 160 -0.93 16.93 9.37
C ILE A 160 -1.05 16.28 10.75
N ALA A 161 -0.08 16.47 11.65
CA ALA A 161 -0.11 15.95 13.02
C ALA A 161 -1.15 16.65 13.92
N THR A 162 -2.11 17.37 13.33
CA THR A 162 -3.25 17.98 14.01
C THR A 162 -4.51 17.25 13.53
N PRO A 163 -4.98 16.21 14.24
CA PRO A 163 -6.07 15.36 13.79
C PRO A 163 -7.39 16.14 13.65
N ILE A 164 -8.26 15.64 12.81
CA ILE A 164 -9.65 16.07 12.69
C ILE A 164 -10.55 14.83 12.74
N ASP A 165 -11.73 14.97 13.35
CA ASP A 165 -12.67 13.86 13.50
C ASP A 165 -13.51 13.66 12.23
N ASP A 166 -13.88 14.77 11.59
CA ASP A 166 -14.75 14.77 10.41
C ASP A 166 -13.95 15.13 9.15
N GLU A 167 -13.87 14.18 8.23
CA GLU A 167 -13.34 14.41 6.90
C GLU A 167 -14.43 15.01 6.02
N PRO A 168 -14.16 16.12 5.28
CA PRO A 168 -15.15 16.66 4.35
C PRO A 168 -15.63 15.60 3.38
N GLU A 169 -16.94 15.43 3.25
CA GLU A 169 -17.51 14.57 2.22
C GLU A 169 -17.15 15.16 0.85
N LYS A 170 -16.38 14.39 0.09
CA LYS A 170 -16.22 14.66 -1.32
C LYS A 170 -17.55 14.29 -1.97
N GLU A 171 -18.29 15.30 -2.45
CA GLU A 171 -19.30 15.04 -3.46
C GLU A 171 -18.55 14.39 -4.64
N LEU A 172 -18.58 13.06 -4.69
CA LEU A 172 -18.28 12.38 -5.92
C LEU A 172 -19.21 13.00 -6.95
N GLN A 173 -18.67 13.81 -7.84
CA GLN A 173 -19.32 14.03 -9.09
C GLN A 173 -19.46 12.63 -9.68
N MET A 174 -20.51 11.95 -9.25
CA MET A 174 -21.05 10.89 -10.08
C MET A 174 -21.04 11.53 -11.44
N ILE A 175 -20.21 11.04 -12.33
CA ILE A 175 -20.39 11.31 -13.73
C ILE A 175 -21.82 10.85 -13.94
N SER A 176 -22.75 11.78 -13.79
CA SER A 176 -24.04 11.72 -14.41
C SER A 176 -23.75 11.91 -15.90
N GLY A 177 -22.83 11.08 -16.39
CA GLY A 177 -22.85 10.68 -17.75
C GLY A 177 -24.18 10.02 -17.85
N ASP A 178 -25.15 10.77 -18.42
CA ASP A 178 -26.17 10.21 -19.22
C ASP A 178 -25.48 9.24 -20.20
N MET A 179 -25.08 8.08 -19.68
CA MET A 179 -24.98 6.91 -20.51
C MET A 179 -26.42 6.60 -20.89
N HIS A 180 -26.91 7.37 -21.81
CA HIS A 180 -28.04 6.99 -22.67
C HIS A 180 -27.57 5.68 -23.29
N THR A 181 -27.81 4.60 -22.57
CA THR A 181 -27.86 3.28 -23.17
C THR A 181 -29.07 3.36 -24.08
N PRO A 182 -28.90 3.43 -25.41
CA PRO A 182 -30.07 3.44 -26.30
C PRO A 182 -30.84 2.16 -26.01
N PRO A 183 -32.17 2.22 -25.94
CA PRO A 183 -32.97 1.03 -25.71
C PRO A 183 -32.62 -0.01 -26.77
N ILE A 184 -32.23 -1.18 -26.30
CA ILE A 184 -32.02 -2.35 -27.16
C ILE A 184 -33.38 -2.59 -27.85
N LYS A 185 -33.44 -2.36 -29.17
CA LYS A 185 -34.60 -2.71 -30.00
C LYS A 185 -34.55 -4.19 -30.32
#